data_21aa200811a0b74e07181c35489fbc6b
#
_entry.id   21aa200811a0b74e07181c35489fbc6b
#
_cell.length_a   1.000
_cell.length_b   1.000
_cell.length_c   1.000
_cell.angle_alpha   90.00
_cell.angle_beta   90.00
_cell.angle_gamma   90.00
#
_symmetry.space_group_name_H-M   'P 1'
#
loop_
_entity.id
_entity.type
_entity.pdbx_description
1 polymer ?
#
loop_
_entity_poly.entity_id
_entity_poly.type
_entity_poly.pdbx_seq_one_letter_code
_entity_poly.pdbx_strand_id
1 'polypeptide(L)'
;EISDGDTFGIYYKNQKWKVRVLYVDCFETRKGDRLSDQARRAGISEDSALALGFKAKDFAKQILLNKKVQLLRDFKEPNLDIYGRLLRITIVDGMRYDSLLKVNGLAAPEK
;
A
#
# COMPACT_ATOMS: atom_id res chain seq x y z
N GLU A 1 8.70 -9.21 -0.01
CA GLU A 1 8.11 -9.06 -1.36
C GLU A 1 7.17 -7.85 -1.40
N ILE A 2 7.32 -7.02 -2.40
CA ILE A 2 6.50 -5.82 -2.58
C ILE A 2 5.60 -6.02 -3.79
N SER A 3 4.28 -6.05 -3.58
CA SER A 3 3.31 -6.17 -4.69
C SER A 3 3.03 -4.82 -5.33
N ASP A 4 2.76 -3.81 -4.51
CA ASP A 4 2.59 -2.40 -4.91
C ASP A 4 2.83 -1.50 -3.69
N GLY A 5 2.51 -0.21 -3.78
CA GLY A 5 2.83 0.76 -2.73
C GLY A 5 2.14 0.47 -1.40
N ASP A 6 0.99 -0.21 -1.40
CA ASP A 6 0.19 -0.44 -0.20
C ASP A 6 -0.01 -1.92 0.13
N THR A 7 0.67 -2.83 -0.58
CA THR A 7 0.55 -4.27 -0.36
C THR A 7 1.93 -4.93 -0.45
N PHE A 8 2.27 -5.69 0.58
CA PHE A 8 3.56 -6.39 0.63
C PHE A 8 3.44 -7.73 1.34
N GLY A 9 4.42 -8.61 1.10
CA GLY A 9 4.50 -9.92 1.74
C GLY A 9 5.48 -9.92 2.90
N ILE A 10 5.15 -10.68 3.93
CA ILE A 10 6.02 -10.88 5.11
C ILE A 10 6.12 -12.37 5.42
N TYR A 11 7.16 -12.71 6.17
CA TYR A 11 7.27 -14.00 6.84
C TYR A 11 7.09 -13.80 8.33
N TYR A 12 6.19 -14.58 8.92
CA TYR A 12 5.98 -14.58 10.36
C TYR A 12 5.77 -16.02 10.82
N LYS A 13 6.61 -16.48 11.74
CA LYS A 13 6.59 -17.87 12.25
C LYS A 13 6.60 -18.89 11.11
N ASN A 14 7.53 -18.70 10.15
CA ASN A 14 7.73 -19.57 8.99
C ASN A 14 6.52 -19.65 8.03
N GLN A 15 5.59 -18.72 8.14
CA GLN A 15 4.43 -18.66 7.27
C GLN A 15 4.42 -17.34 6.51
N LYS A 16 4.07 -17.40 5.23
CA LYS A 16 4.00 -16.23 4.37
C LYS A 16 2.61 -15.60 4.47
N TRP A 17 2.58 -14.28 4.69
CA TRP A 17 1.35 -13.49 4.75
C TRP A 17 1.45 -12.30 3.82
N LYS A 18 0.31 -11.88 3.26
CA LYS A 18 0.20 -10.59 2.58
C LYS A 18 -0.42 -9.57 3.51
N VAL A 19 0.13 -8.36 3.48
CA VAL A 19 -0.36 -7.23 4.28
C VAL A 19 -0.90 -6.16 3.34
N ARG A 20 -2.12 -5.70 3.63
CA ARG A 20 -2.71 -4.51 3.04
C ARG A 20 -2.62 -3.39 4.07
N VAL A 21 -1.87 -2.36 3.74
CA VAL A 21 -1.65 -1.22 4.65
C VAL A 21 -2.95 -0.46 4.85
N LEU A 22 -3.32 -0.22 6.11
CA LEU A 22 -4.51 0.56 6.46
C LEU A 22 -4.27 2.05 6.27
N TYR A 23 -5.36 2.78 5.99
CA TYR A 23 -5.44 4.24 5.96
C TYR A 23 -4.69 4.90 4.81
N VAL A 24 -4.38 4.13 3.78
CA VAL A 24 -3.83 4.67 2.54
C VAL A 24 -4.26 3.78 1.38
N ASP A 25 -4.38 4.39 0.22
CA ASP A 25 -4.58 3.71 -1.04
C ASP A 25 -3.53 4.23 -2.01
N CYS A 26 -2.89 3.34 -2.75
CA CYS A 26 -1.92 3.72 -3.79
C CYS A 26 -2.51 3.45 -5.16
N PHE A 27 -2.00 4.15 -6.17
CA PHE A 27 -2.40 3.89 -7.55
C PHE A 27 -1.97 2.48 -7.95
N GLU A 28 -2.79 1.85 -8.80
CA GLU A 28 -2.50 0.51 -9.30
C GLU A 28 -1.27 0.53 -10.21
N THR A 29 -0.59 -0.60 -10.30
CA THR A 29 0.60 -0.75 -11.15
C THR A 29 0.28 -1.42 -12.48
N ARG A 30 -0.98 -1.44 -12.87
CA ARG A 30 -1.43 -1.92 -14.19
C ARG A 30 -2.70 -1.21 -14.59
N LYS A 31 -2.91 -1.12 -15.90
CA LYS A 31 -4.13 -0.54 -16.45
C LYS A 31 -5.32 -1.47 -16.21
N GLY A 32 -6.47 -0.88 -15.98
CA GLY A 32 -7.73 -1.57 -15.69
C GLY A 32 -8.72 -0.62 -15.06
N ASP A 33 -9.88 -1.13 -14.70
CA ASP A 33 -10.98 -0.32 -14.17
C ASP A 33 -10.61 0.40 -12.88
N ARG A 34 -9.81 -0.23 -12.01
CA ARG A 34 -9.40 0.41 -10.76
C ARG A 34 -8.49 1.60 -11.01
N LEU A 35 -7.51 1.46 -11.91
CA LEU A 35 -6.62 2.56 -12.26
C LEU A 35 -7.38 3.70 -12.92
N SER A 36 -8.30 3.39 -13.86
CA SER A 36 -9.14 4.38 -14.52
C SER A 36 -9.96 5.18 -13.51
N ASP A 37 -10.56 4.50 -12.52
CA ASP A 37 -11.33 5.13 -11.47
C ASP A 37 -10.46 6.03 -10.58
N GLN A 38 -9.28 5.53 -10.19
CA GLN A 38 -8.34 6.31 -9.39
C GLN A 38 -7.87 7.57 -10.14
N ALA A 39 -7.52 7.43 -11.42
CA ALA A 39 -7.09 8.54 -12.26
C ALA A 39 -8.19 9.60 -12.38
N ARG A 40 -9.41 9.17 -12.62
CA ARG A 40 -10.58 10.06 -12.73
C ARG A 40 -10.79 10.85 -11.45
N ARG A 41 -10.74 10.19 -10.30
CA ARG A 41 -10.91 10.86 -8.99
C ARG A 41 -9.77 11.84 -8.70
N ALA A 42 -8.58 11.53 -9.11
CA ALA A 42 -7.41 12.40 -8.94
C ALA A 42 -7.35 13.52 -9.95
N GLY A 43 -8.17 13.47 -11.01
CA GLY A 43 -8.15 14.47 -12.07
C GLY A 43 -6.88 14.42 -12.93
N ILE A 44 -6.31 13.23 -13.11
CA ILE A 44 -5.08 13.03 -13.90
C ILE A 44 -5.31 11.95 -14.96
N SER A 45 -4.38 11.85 -15.91
CA SER A 45 -4.43 10.81 -16.94
C SER A 45 -4.14 9.42 -16.34
N GLU A 46 -4.57 8.37 -17.04
CA GLU A 46 -4.24 7.01 -16.63
C GLU A 46 -2.74 6.76 -16.68
N ASP A 47 -2.02 7.33 -17.65
CA ASP A 47 -0.57 7.20 -17.74
C ASP A 47 0.13 7.84 -16.54
N SER A 48 -0.34 9.02 -16.11
CA SER A 48 0.19 9.67 -14.91
C SER A 48 -0.11 8.87 -13.65
N ALA A 49 -1.33 8.33 -13.55
CA ALA A 49 -1.72 7.48 -12.42
C ALA A 49 -0.86 6.21 -12.36
N LEU A 50 -0.64 5.58 -13.51
CA LEU A 50 0.21 4.39 -13.59
C LEU A 50 1.64 4.68 -13.15
N ALA A 51 2.20 5.80 -13.59
CA ALA A 51 3.53 6.25 -13.19
C ALA A 51 3.62 6.44 -11.67
N LEU A 52 2.59 7.02 -11.06
CA LEU A 52 2.52 7.19 -9.60
C LEU A 52 2.42 5.83 -8.89
N GLY A 53 1.71 4.88 -9.48
CA GLY A 53 1.64 3.51 -8.94
C GLY A 53 3.01 2.85 -8.89
N PHE A 54 3.79 2.94 -9.96
CA PHE A 54 5.16 2.41 -9.99
C PHE A 54 6.09 3.16 -9.05
N LYS A 55 5.91 4.47 -8.93
CA LYS A 55 6.69 5.29 -8.00
C LYS A 55 6.44 4.87 -6.55
N ALA A 56 5.18 4.63 -6.20
CA ALA A 56 4.81 4.16 -4.86
C ALA A 56 5.38 2.76 -4.60
N LYS A 57 5.37 1.88 -5.60
CA LYS A 57 5.99 0.55 -5.47
C LYS A 57 7.48 0.64 -5.23
N ASP A 58 8.19 1.50 -5.96
CA ASP A 58 9.63 1.72 -5.77
C ASP A 58 9.93 2.31 -4.40
N PHE A 59 9.11 3.25 -3.95
CA PHE A 59 9.21 3.82 -2.60
C PHE A 59 9.04 2.73 -1.53
N ALA A 60 8.05 1.86 -1.70
CA ALA A 60 7.84 0.73 -0.80
C ALA A 60 9.06 -0.19 -0.73
N LYS A 61 9.69 -0.47 -1.88
CA LYS A 61 10.92 -1.26 -1.92
C LYS A 61 12.04 -0.60 -1.13
N GLN A 62 12.21 0.71 -1.26
CA GLN A 62 13.25 1.46 -0.55
C GLN A 62 13.02 1.47 0.96
N ILE A 63 11.75 1.60 1.37
CA ILE A 63 11.41 1.79 2.78
C ILE A 63 11.22 0.49 3.54
N LEU A 64 10.64 -0.52 2.89
CA LEU A 64 10.17 -1.74 3.57
C LEU A 64 11.03 -2.98 3.29
N LEU A 65 11.64 -3.09 2.11
CA LEU A 65 12.29 -4.33 1.69
C LEU A 65 13.46 -4.66 2.61
N ASN A 66 13.49 -5.91 3.11
CA ASN A 66 14.50 -6.44 4.03
C ASN A 66 14.56 -5.68 5.38
N LYS A 67 13.49 -5.00 5.74
CA LYS A 67 13.41 -4.32 7.05
C LYS A 67 12.39 -5.01 7.94
N LYS A 68 12.59 -4.84 9.25
CA LYS A 68 11.58 -5.23 10.24
C LYS A 68 10.52 -4.15 10.32
N VAL A 69 9.27 -4.58 10.27
CA VAL A 69 8.13 -3.66 10.40
C VAL A 69 7.30 -4.07 11.60
N GLN A 70 6.66 -3.10 12.23
CA GLN A 70 5.64 -3.35 13.24
C GLN A 70 4.28 -3.32 12.57
N LEU A 71 3.46 -4.32 12.84
CA LEU A 71 2.11 -4.43 12.29
C LEU A 71 1.12 -4.38 13.44
N LEU A 72 0.28 -3.33 13.44
CA LEU A 72 -0.69 -3.11 14.50
C LEU A 72 -2.10 -3.37 13.99
N ARG A 73 -2.87 -4.15 14.78
CA ARG A 73 -4.30 -4.33 14.53
C ARG A 73 -5.05 -3.04 14.84
N ASP A 74 -5.97 -2.67 13.94
CA ASP A 74 -7.04 -1.74 14.27
C ASP A 74 -8.32 -2.58 14.42
N PHE A 75 -8.83 -2.68 15.64
CA PHE A 75 -9.99 -3.53 15.91
C PHE A 75 -11.30 -2.99 15.33
N LYS A 76 -11.30 -1.78 14.78
CA LYS A 76 -12.42 -1.25 13.99
C LYS A 76 -12.48 -1.87 12.61
N GLU A 77 -11.37 -2.49 12.16
CA GLU A 77 -11.26 -3.12 10.85
C GLU A 77 -11.19 -4.65 11.00
N PRO A 78 -11.63 -5.40 9.99
CA PRO A 78 -11.46 -6.85 10.00
C PRO A 78 -9.99 -7.24 10.10
N ASN A 79 -9.72 -8.44 10.62
CA ASN A 79 -8.36 -8.98 10.64
C ASN A 79 -7.83 -9.22 9.23
N LEU A 80 -8.68 -9.77 8.37
CA LEU A 80 -8.35 -10.07 6.98
C LEU A 80 -9.37 -9.40 6.06
N ASP A 81 -8.91 -8.99 4.87
CA ASP A 81 -9.84 -8.55 3.82
C ASP A 81 -10.40 -9.75 3.06
N ILE A 82 -11.24 -9.47 2.05
CA ILE A 82 -11.88 -10.53 1.26
C ILE A 82 -10.89 -11.35 0.43
N TYR A 83 -9.66 -10.85 0.26
CA TYR A 83 -8.58 -11.55 -0.46
C TYR A 83 -7.63 -12.27 0.48
N GLY A 84 -7.92 -12.30 1.78
CA GLY A 84 -7.07 -12.95 2.78
C GLY A 84 -5.83 -12.18 3.17
N ARG A 85 -5.76 -10.88 2.88
CA ARG A 85 -4.65 -10.03 3.29
C ARG A 85 -4.88 -9.48 4.69
N LEU A 86 -3.82 -9.44 5.50
CA LEU A 86 -3.86 -8.84 6.82
C LEU A 86 -4.03 -7.32 6.70
N LEU A 87 -5.05 -6.78 7.35
CA LEU A 87 -5.29 -5.33 7.40
C LEU A 87 -4.56 -4.76 8.62
N ARG A 88 -3.51 -3.98 8.39
CA ARG A 88 -2.62 -3.52 9.47
C ARG A 88 -2.19 -2.08 9.29
N ILE A 89 -2.08 -1.38 10.44
CA ILE A 89 -1.29 -0.16 10.53
C ILE A 89 0.17 -0.60 10.48
N THR A 90 0.95 -0.03 9.58
CA THR A 90 2.35 -0.43 9.38
C THR A 90 3.28 0.66 9.90
N ILE A 91 4.20 0.26 10.79
CA ILE A 91 5.22 1.16 11.37
C ILE A 91 6.59 0.67 10.89
N VAL A 92 7.39 1.56 10.35
CA VAL A 92 8.77 1.29 9.93
C VAL A 92 9.66 2.41 10.45
N ASP A 93 10.76 2.02 11.11
CA ASP A 93 11.70 2.98 11.73
C ASP A 93 10.99 4.01 12.63
N GLY A 94 9.98 3.56 13.37
CA GLY A 94 9.20 4.40 14.28
C GLY A 94 8.19 5.31 13.60
N MET A 95 8.01 5.22 12.28
CA MET A 95 7.12 6.10 11.52
C MET A 95 5.98 5.31 10.88
N ARG A 96 4.81 5.92 10.81
CA ARG A 96 3.68 5.32 10.11
C ARG A 96 3.93 5.36 8.60
N TYR A 97 3.94 4.18 8.00
CA TYR A 97 4.19 4.05 6.56
C TYR A 97 3.09 4.72 5.72
N ASP A 98 1.82 4.62 6.15
CA ASP A 98 0.73 5.31 5.45
C ASP A 98 0.93 6.83 5.40
N SER A 99 1.42 7.41 6.48
CA SER A 99 1.74 8.84 6.53
C SER A 99 2.92 9.18 5.60
N LEU A 100 3.92 8.32 5.53
CA LEU A 100 5.06 8.52 4.62
C LEU A 100 4.63 8.57 3.17
N LEU A 101 3.72 7.67 2.77
CA LEU A 101 3.16 7.68 1.41
C LEU A 101 2.43 8.97 1.11
N LYS A 102 1.61 9.44 2.04
CA LYS A 102 0.82 10.68 1.86
C LYS A 102 1.72 11.91 1.77
N VAL A 103 2.70 12.01 2.65
CA VAL A 103 3.64 13.14 2.66
C VAL A 103 4.45 13.20 1.36
N ASN A 104 4.77 12.07 0.77
CA ASN A 104 5.53 11.99 -0.47
C ASN A 104 4.65 12.08 -1.72
N GLY A 105 3.35 12.36 -1.57
CA GLY A 105 2.45 12.54 -2.72
C GLY A 105 2.14 11.25 -3.47
N LEU A 106 2.26 10.09 -2.82
CA LEU A 106 2.12 8.78 -3.45
C LEU A 106 0.77 8.11 -3.17
N ALA A 107 -0.07 8.74 -2.36
CA ALA A 107 -1.39 8.21 -2.06
C ALA A 107 -2.37 8.58 -3.17
N ALA A 108 -3.24 7.64 -3.52
CA ALA A 108 -4.39 7.89 -4.39
C ALA A 108 -5.55 8.46 -3.57
N PRO A 109 -6.49 9.19 -4.21
CA PRO A 109 -7.68 9.65 -3.51
C PRO A 109 -8.48 8.47 -2.96
N GLU A 110 -8.91 8.57 -1.72
CA GLU A 110 -9.76 7.55 -1.09
C GLU A 110 -11.18 7.62 -1.64
N LYS A 111 -11.85 6.47 -1.59
CA LYS A 111 -13.25 6.38 -1.99
C LYS A 111 -14.18 7.13 -1.05
#